data_ddaf1bfb830a83add79877f62e15b62b
#
_entry.id   ddaf1bfb830a83add79877f62e15b62b
#
_cell.length_a   1.000
_cell.length_b   1.000
_cell.length_c   1.000
_cell.angle_alpha   90.00
_cell.angle_beta   90.00
_cell.angle_gamma   90.00
#
_symmetry.space_group_name_H-M   'P 1'
#
loop_
_entity.id
_entity.type
_entity.pdbx_description
1 polymer ?
#
loop_
_entity_poly.entity_id
_entity_poly.type
_entity_poly.pdbx_seq_one_letter_code
_entity_poly.pdbx_strand_id
1 'polypeptide(L)'
;MSKTALVTGGGTGIGFGIAAKLMEANAQVTIAGRREDVLKEAAERLDASVSSLGSIKIVCCDVTNATAVRDAVEVAANDKGTLDIAVANAGIGAGGPFLSMTDETLRSVLEVNVIGAFNTIQAAAGTMRSSGGSIIAISSIAGALGGRFRAAYASSKAALDMLVRSAADELGGFGIRVNSIRPGVVESEATSMMFEHMPHIIDDYKRNMPLGRVGEPEEVGDAVVWLAGSGSSWVTGQNIAVDGGHTLRRAPDLEPAIRARLSDEEYSKLSKPGSGPNG
;
A
#
# COMPACT_ATOMS: atom_id res chain seq x y z
N MET A 1 15.34 10.62 -21.10
CA MET A 1 13.95 11.03 -20.83
C MET A 1 13.62 10.67 -19.39
N SER A 2 12.96 11.54 -18.65
CA SER A 2 12.47 11.22 -17.30
C SER A 2 11.42 10.11 -17.39
N LYS A 3 11.42 9.18 -16.40
CA LYS A 3 10.40 8.12 -16.32
C LYS A 3 9.04 8.69 -15.96
N THR A 4 7.96 8.07 -16.45
CA THR A 4 6.59 8.38 -16.06
C THR A 4 6.10 7.40 -15.00
N ALA A 5 5.36 7.91 -13.99
CA ALA A 5 4.88 7.11 -12.87
C ALA A 5 3.43 7.44 -12.52
N LEU A 6 2.64 6.43 -12.21
CA LEU A 6 1.31 6.54 -11.60
C LEU A 6 1.37 6.03 -10.15
N VAL A 7 0.82 6.80 -9.20
CA VAL A 7 0.67 6.39 -7.80
C VAL A 7 -0.79 6.50 -7.39
N THR A 8 -1.50 5.37 -7.26
CA THR A 8 -2.87 5.38 -6.74
C THR A 8 -2.87 5.57 -5.21
N GLY A 9 -3.81 6.38 -4.70
CA GLY A 9 -3.79 6.79 -3.28
C GLY A 9 -2.59 7.68 -2.95
N GLY A 10 -2.08 8.46 -3.95
CA GLY A 10 -0.87 9.27 -3.82
C GLY A 10 -1.03 10.56 -3.04
N GLY A 11 -2.23 10.93 -2.62
CA GLY A 11 -2.50 12.20 -1.93
C GLY A 11 -2.12 12.23 -0.46
N THR A 12 -1.89 11.09 0.20
CA THR A 12 -1.65 11.01 1.63
C THR A 12 -0.71 9.86 2.01
N GLY A 13 -0.13 9.92 3.19
CA GLY A 13 0.59 8.83 3.85
C GLY A 13 1.68 8.19 2.99
N ILE A 14 1.68 6.86 2.91
CA ILE A 14 2.68 6.09 2.15
C ILE A 14 2.69 6.50 0.68
N GLY A 15 1.51 6.73 0.08
CA GLY A 15 1.42 7.15 -1.33
C GLY A 15 2.05 8.50 -1.60
N PHE A 16 1.92 9.46 -0.67
CA PHE A 16 2.57 10.76 -0.73
C PHE A 16 4.11 10.63 -0.65
N GLY A 17 4.63 9.86 0.32
CA GLY A 17 6.06 9.60 0.44
C GLY A 17 6.64 8.90 -0.79
N ILE A 18 5.89 7.96 -1.38
CA ILE A 18 6.28 7.31 -2.64
C ILE A 18 6.36 8.33 -3.78
N ALA A 19 5.36 9.21 -3.90
CA ALA A 19 5.35 10.25 -4.94
C ALA A 19 6.54 11.20 -4.78
N ALA A 20 6.85 11.62 -3.54
CA ALA A 20 8.01 12.46 -3.24
C ALA A 20 9.32 11.80 -3.69
N LYS A 21 9.56 10.54 -3.31
CA LYS A 21 10.79 9.82 -3.67
C LYS A 21 10.91 9.55 -5.17
N LEU A 22 9.82 9.30 -5.87
CA LEU A 22 9.83 9.17 -7.33
C LEU A 22 10.14 10.51 -8.01
N MET A 23 9.62 11.64 -7.51
CA MET A 23 9.97 12.98 -8.00
C MET A 23 11.45 13.32 -7.74
N GLU A 24 11.98 13.00 -6.54
CA GLU A 24 13.42 13.14 -6.24
C GLU A 24 14.30 12.33 -7.21
N ALA A 25 13.80 11.18 -7.69
CA ALA A 25 14.42 10.37 -8.73
C ALA A 25 14.16 10.88 -10.17
N ASN A 26 13.68 12.12 -10.34
CA ASN A 26 13.37 12.80 -11.61
C ASN A 26 12.26 12.11 -12.43
N ALA A 27 11.32 11.41 -11.81
CA ALA A 27 10.14 10.91 -12.49
C ALA A 27 9.09 12.02 -12.69
N GLN A 28 8.30 11.91 -13.76
CA GLN A 28 7.04 12.62 -13.91
C GLN A 28 5.96 11.80 -13.21
N VAL A 29 5.45 12.31 -12.10
CA VAL A 29 4.53 11.56 -11.24
C VAL A 29 3.10 12.04 -11.44
N THR A 30 2.18 11.10 -11.62
CA THR A 30 0.73 11.35 -11.54
C THR A 30 0.21 10.69 -10.27
N ILE A 31 -0.34 11.48 -9.35
CA ILE A 31 -1.03 10.97 -8.17
C ILE A 31 -2.53 10.85 -8.46
N ALA A 32 -3.11 9.71 -8.08
CA ALA A 32 -4.51 9.40 -8.30
C ALA A 32 -5.24 9.15 -6.98
N GLY A 33 -6.49 9.59 -6.87
CA GLY A 33 -7.32 9.39 -5.68
C GLY A 33 -8.72 9.96 -5.87
N ARG A 34 -9.61 9.72 -4.90
CA ARG A 34 -11.02 10.12 -5.00
C ARG A 34 -11.29 11.59 -4.66
N ARG A 35 -10.44 12.20 -3.83
CA ARG A 35 -10.65 13.56 -3.29
C ARG A 35 -9.73 14.54 -4.00
N GLU A 36 -10.31 15.39 -4.84
CA GLU A 36 -9.56 16.33 -5.66
C GLU A 36 -8.84 17.39 -4.82
N ASP A 37 -9.47 17.88 -3.76
CA ASP A 37 -8.91 18.83 -2.80
C ASP A 37 -7.63 18.29 -2.16
N VAL A 38 -7.65 17.05 -1.67
CA VAL A 38 -6.50 16.37 -1.08
C VAL A 38 -5.36 16.17 -2.11
N LEU A 39 -5.72 15.84 -3.35
CA LEU A 39 -4.71 15.69 -4.42
C LEU A 39 -4.06 17.02 -4.78
N LYS A 40 -4.83 18.12 -4.82
CA LYS A 40 -4.30 19.47 -5.07
C LYS A 40 -3.34 19.92 -3.96
N GLU A 41 -3.75 19.77 -2.69
CA GLU A 41 -2.88 20.07 -1.54
C GLU A 41 -1.59 19.23 -1.58
N ALA A 42 -1.71 17.93 -1.85
CA ALA A 42 -0.54 17.06 -1.97
C ALA A 42 0.40 17.49 -3.10
N ALA A 43 -0.15 17.87 -4.26
CA ALA A 43 0.66 18.32 -5.39
C ALA A 43 1.41 19.63 -5.07
N GLU A 44 0.76 20.60 -4.42
CA GLU A 44 1.40 21.85 -3.97
C GLU A 44 2.55 21.57 -2.98
N ARG A 45 2.34 20.68 -2.02
CA ARG A 45 3.37 20.28 -1.04
C ARG A 45 4.54 19.56 -1.71
N LEU A 46 4.29 18.66 -2.66
CA LEU A 46 5.32 17.96 -3.42
C LEU A 46 6.15 18.93 -4.29
N ASP A 47 5.51 19.85 -4.99
CA ASP A 47 6.19 20.86 -5.81
C ASP A 47 7.07 21.78 -4.95
N ALA A 48 6.62 22.14 -3.76
CA ALA A 48 7.37 23.00 -2.84
C ALA A 48 8.55 22.28 -2.16
N SER A 49 8.43 20.97 -1.90
CA SER A 49 9.42 20.19 -1.13
C SER A 49 10.51 19.57 -1.98
N VAL A 50 10.22 19.29 -3.25
CA VAL A 50 11.14 18.57 -4.14
C VAL A 50 11.73 19.54 -5.17
N SER A 51 12.95 20.02 -4.95
CA SER A 51 13.70 20.88 -5.88
C SER A 51 14.25 20.12 -7.10
N SER A 52 13.49 19.15 -7.62
CA SER A 52 13.93 18.28 -8.71
C SER A 52 13.36 18.70 -10.07
N LEU A 53 13.88 18.10 -11.12
CA LEU A 53 13.35 18.19 -12.49
C LEU A 53 12.07 17.37 -12.69
N GLY A 54 11.57 16.70 -11.66
CA GLY A 54 10.31 15.96 -11.66
C GLY A 54 9.11 16.89 -11.82
N SER A 55 8.01 16.38 -12.30
CA SER A 55 6.73 17.10 -12.38
C SER A 55 5.61 16.27 -11.78
N ILE A 56 4.59 16.97 -11.28
CA ILE A 56 3.42 16.34 -10.63
C ILE A 56 2.15 16.63 -11.43
N LYS A 57 1.33 15.60 -11.64
CA LYS A 57 -0.04 15.70 -12.15
C LYS A 57 -0.99 15.07 -11.14
N ILE A 58 -2.24 15.47 -11.18
CA ILE A 58 -3.31 14.89 -10.36
C ILE A 58 -4.40 14.32 -11.26
N VAL A 59 -5.06 13.25 -10.81
CA VAL A 59 -6.23 12.70 -11.48
C VAL A 59 -7.22 12.13 -10.45
N CYS A 60 -8.50 12.53 -10.56
CA CYS A 60 -9.56 11.94 -9.76
C CYS A 60 -9.83 10.52 -10.26
N CYS A 61 -9.66 9.53 -9.36
CA CYS A 61 -9.83 8.12 -9.71
C CYS A 61 -10.31 7.32 -8.50
N ASP A 62 -11.39 6.59 -8.68
CA ASP A 62 -11.76 5.48 -7.80
C ASP A 62 -11.19 4.20 -8.40
N VAL A 63 -10.29 3.53 -7.70
CA VAL A 63 -9.62 2.32 -8.19
C VAL A 63 -10.57 1.14 -8.39
N THR A 64 -11.75 1.16 -7.78
CA THR A 64 -12.80 0.14 -7.98
C THR A 64 -13.48 0.28 -9.36
N ASN A 65 -13.35 1.45 -10.01
CA ASN A 65 -13.85 1.69 -11.35
C ASN A 65 -12.73 1.47 -12.39
N ALA A 66 -12.78 0.35 -13.10
CA ALA A 66 -11.78 -0.02 -14.09
C ALA A 66 -11.63 1.01 -15.24
N THR A 67 -12.69 1.76 -15.60
CA THR A 67 -12.60 2.81 -16.60
C THR A 67 -11.83 4.01 -16.06
N ALA A 68 -12.17 4.50 -14.87
CA ALA A 68 -11.43 5.59 -14.23
C ALA A 68 -9.93 5.27 -14.02
N VAL A 69 -9.61 3.99 -13.78
CA VAL A 69 -8.20 3.57 -13.68
C VAL A 69 -7.50 3.61 -15.04
N ARG A 70 -8.15 3.19 -16.13
CA ARG A 70 -7.59 3.32 -17.49
C ARG A 70 -7.32 4.78 -17.85
N ASP A 71 -8.29 5.66 -17.58
CA ASP A 71 -8.15 7.10 -17.82
C ASP A 71 -6.97 7.68 -17.01
N ALA A 72 -6.81 7.25 -15.75
CA ALA A 72 -5.69 7.67 -14.91
C ALA A 72 -4.33 7.19 -15.45
N VAL A 73 -4.26 5.98 -16.00
CA VAL A 73 -3.06 5.45 -16.66
C VAL A 73 -2.74 6.25 -17.93
N GLU A 74 -3.74 6.63 -18.73
CA GLU A 74 -3.55 7.46 -19.92
C GLU A 74 -2.99 8.85 -19.57
N VAL A 75 -3.51 9.49 -18.52
CA VAL A 75 -3.01 10.78 -18.00
C VAL A 75 -1.56 10.68 -17.52
N ALA A 76 -1.19 9.54 -16.94
CA ALA A 76 0.15 9.29 -16.42
C ALA A 76 1.16 8.90 -17.50
N ALA A 77 0.70 8.39 -18.64
CA ALA A 77 1.57 8.00 -19.74
C ALA A 77 2.26 9.21 -20.38
N ASN A 78 3.40 8.96 -21.02
CA ASN A 78 4.11 9.97 -21.82
C ASN A 78 3.43 10.19 -23.19
N ASP A 79 3.96 11.13 -23.96
CA ASP A 79 3.43 11.48 -25.30
C ASP A 79 3.42 10.30 -26.30
N LYS A 80 4.12 9.21 -26.00
CA LYS A 80 4.11 7.97 -26.79
C LYS A 80 3.09 6.95 -26.27
N GLY A 81 2.29 7.30 -25.28
CA GLY A 81 1.32 6.42 -24.64
C GLY A 81 1.93 5.31 -23.81
N THR A 82 3.17 5.48 -23.28
CA THR A 82 3.85 4.49 -22.44
C THR A 82 3.97 4.98 -21.01
N LEU A 83 3.82 4.05 -20.06
CA LEU A 83 4.03 4.25 -18.63
C LEU A 83 5.22 3.38 -18.17
N ASP A 84 6.17 3.98 -17.43
CA ASP A 84 7.35 3.25 -16.96
C ASP A 84 7.13 2.58 -15.58
N ILE A 85 6.36 3.23 -14.70
CA ILE A 85 6.17 2.84 -13.31
C ILE A 85 4.70 2.95 -12.93
N ALA A 86 4.15 1.92 -12.33
CA ALA A 86 2.83 1.97 -11.72
C ALA A 86 2.88 1.49 -10.26
N VAL A 87 2.31 2.28 -9.35
CA VAL A 87 2.23 1.94 -7.93
C VAL A 87 0.76 1.77 -7.53
N ALA A 88 0.34 0.52 -7.33
CA ALA A 88 -0.97 0.15 -6.80
C ALA A 88 -0.94 0.28 -5.27
N ASN A 89 -1.11 1.52 -4.77
CA ASN A 89 -1.01 1.84 -3.34
C ASN A 89 -2.37 2.08 -2.68
N ALA A 90 -3.39 2.52 -3.42
CA ALA A 90 -4.72 2.77 -2.84
C ALA A 90 -5.23 1.56 -2.04
N GLY A 91 -5.67 1.80 -0.82
CA GLY A 91 -6.15 0.74 0.06
C GLY A 91 -6.90 1.28 1.27
N ILE A 92 -7.69 0.41 1.88
CA ILE A 92 -8.41 0.67 3.14
C ILE A 92 -8.15 -0.44 4.15
N GLY A 93 -8.25 -0.09 5.43
CA GLY A 93 -8.18 -1.03 6.54
C GLY A 93 -9.54 -1.25 7.18
N ALA A 94 -9.77 -2.45 7.70
CA ALA A 94 -10.85 -2.75 8.63
C ALA A 94 -10.38 -3.75 9.66
N GLY A 95 -10.84 -3.58 10.89
CA GLY A 95 -10.54 -4.46 12.01
C GLY A 95 -11.73 -4.63 12.92
N GLY A 96 -11.84 -5.79 13.55
CA GLY A 96 -12.89 -6.14 14.49
C GLY A 96 -12.97 -7.64 14.74
N PRO A 97 -13.80 -8.08 15.72
CA PRO A 97 -13.98 -9.49 16.01
C PRO A 97 -14.53 -10.25 14.79
N PHE A 98 -14.00 -11.43 14.54
CA PHE A 98 -14.39 -12.25 13.39
C PHE A 98 -15.89 -12.59 13.38
N LEU A 99 -16.46 -12.87 14.55
CA LEU A 99 -17.86 -13.27 14.69
C LEU A 99 -18.86 -12.13 14.43
N SER A 100 -18.41 -10.86 14.47
CA SER A 100 -19.25 -9.69 14.18
C SER A 100 -18.88 -9.01 12.86
N MET A 101 -17.94 -9.56 12.12
CA MET A 101 -17.56 -9.02 10.80
C MET A 101 -18.71 -9.22 9.82
N THR A 102 -19.16 -8.14 9.20
CA THR A 102 -20.19 -8.23 8.17
C THR A 102 -19.61 -8.59 6.79
N ASP A 103 -20.43 -9.18 5.96
CA ASP A 103 -20.11 -9.46 4.56
C ASP A 103 -19.73 -8.18 3.80
N GLU A 104 -20.45 -7.08 4.06
CA GLU A 104 -20.15 -5.77 3.46
C GLU A 104 -18.76 -5.25 3.82
N THR A 105 -18.35 -5.41 5.09
CA THR A 105 -17.01 -5.02 5.53
C THR A 105 -15.94 -5.80 4.77
N LEU A 106 -16.11 -7.12 4.69
CA LEU A 106 -15.15 -7.97 3.96
C LEU A 106 -15.12 -7.60 2.47
N ARG A 107 -16.29 -7.46 1.83
CA ARG A 107 -16.40 -7.10 0.41
C ARG A 107 -15.76 -5.75 0.11
N SER A 108 -16.05 -4.72 0.90
CA SER A 108 -15.50 -3.38 0.67
C SER A 108 -13.98 -3.35 0.74
N VAL A 109 -13.38 -4.10 1.68
CA VAL A 109 -11.93 -4.19 1.79
C VAL A 109 -11.32 -4.95 0.60
N LEU A 110 -11.93 -6.05 0.18
CA LEU A 110 -11.49 -6.80 -1.00
C LEU A 110 -11.65 -5.97 -2.29
N GLU A 111 -12.73 -5.24 -2.42
CA GLU A 111 -13.01 -4.40 -3.59
C GLU A 111 -11.92 -3.35 -3.80
N VAL A 112 -11.54 -2.62 -2.75
CA VAL A 112 -10.49 -1.61 -2.87
C VAL A 112 -9.10 -2.24 -2.96
N ASN A 113 -8.76 -3.15 -2.03
CA ASN A 113 -7.38 -3.62 -1.87
C ASN A 113 -6.96 -4.67 -2.91
N VAL A 114 -7.91 -5.42 -3.47
CA VAL A 114 -7.64 -6.49 -4.43
C VAL A 114 -8.12 -6.13 -5.82
N ILE A 115 -9.42 -5.82 -5.98
CA ILE A 115 -9.97 -5.47 -7.30
C ILE A 115 -9.41 -4.13 -7.79
N GLY A 116 -9.29 -3.13 -6.90
CA GLY A 116 -8.67 -1.84 -7.25
C GLY A 116 -7.19 -1.99 -7.65
N ALA A 117 -6.44 -2.83 -6.96
CA ALA A 117 -5.06 -3.13 -7.33
C ALA A 117 -4.99 -3.93 -8.65
N PHE A 118 -5.87 -4.91 -8.86
CA PHE A 118 -5.98 -5.64 -10.12
C PHE A 118 -6.24 -4.69 -11.29
N ASN A 119 -7.22 -3.78 -11.17
CA ASN A 119 -7.52 -2.79 -12.19
C ASN A 119 -6.28 -1.94 -12.53
N THR A 120 -5.53 -1.50 -11.48
CA THR A 120 -4.31 -0.71 -11.65
C THR A 120 -3.21 -1.50 -12.37
N ILE A 121 -2.96 -2.73 -11.95
CA ILE A 121 -1.95 -3.61 -12.56
C ILE A 121 -2.31 -3.90 -14.02
N GLN A 122 -3.57 -4.26 -14.28
CA GLN A 122 -4.03 -4.62 -15.62
C GLN A 122 -3.95 -3.43 -16.60
N ALA A 123 -4.43 -2.26 -16.20
CA ALA A 123 -4.38 -1.07 -17.04
C ALA A 123 -2.93 -0.63 -17.32
N ALA A 124 -2.07 -0.59 -16.29
CA ALA A 124 -0.66 -0.26 -16.44
C ALA A 124 0.07 -1.27 -17.35
N ALA A 125 -0.15 -2.56 -17.16
CA ALA A 125 0.45 -3.60 -18.00
C ALA A 125 0.04 -3.44 -19.46
N GLY A 126 -1.18 -3.00 -19.75
CA GLY A 126 -1.65 -2.71 -21.10
C GLY A 126 -0.79 -1.69 -21.83
N THR A 127 -0.41 -0.59 -21.16
CA THR A 127 0.47 0.46 -21.73
C THR A 127 1.93 0.07 -21.75
N MET A 128 2.37 -0.85 -20.89
CA MET A 128 3.75 -1.32 -20.78
C MET A 128 4.11 -2.46 -21.75
N ARG A 129 3.15 -3.04 -22.48
CA ARG A 129 3.37 -4.24 -23.31
C ARG A 129 4.50 -4.12 -24.33
N SER A 130 4.72 -2.94 -24.88
CA SER A 130 5.74 -2.71 -25.92
C SER A 130 7.08 -2.19 -25.38
N SER A 131 7.08 -1.65 -24.15
CA SER A 131 8.25 -0.97 -23.58
C SER A 131 8.85 -1.68 -22.36
N GLY A 132 8.13 -2.64 -21.80
CA GLY A 132 8.42 -3.13 -20.46
C GLY A 132 8.08 -2.09 -19.40
N GLY A 133 8.34 -2.38 -18.12
CA GLY A 133 8.07 -1.47 -17.03
C GLY A 133 8.17 -2.14 -15.65
N SER A 134 7.85 -1.36 -14.62
CA SER A 134 7.82 -1.87 -13.23
C SER A 134 6.50 -1.52 -12.56
N ILE A 135 5.80 -2.55 -12.08
CA ILE A 135 4.55 -2.42 -11.33
C ILE A 135 4.84 -2.83 -9.87
N ILE A 136 4.50 -1.96 -8.94
CA ILE A 136 4.72 -2.19 -7.51
C ILE A 136 3.38 -2.09 -6.78
N ALA A 137 2.98 -3.15 -6.07
CA ALA A 137 1.80 -3.12 -5.21
C ALA A 137 2.18 -2.87 -3.75
N ILE A 138 1.45 -2.00 -3.06
CA ILE A 138 1.67 -1.78 -1.64
C ILE A 138 0.75 -2.71 -0.84
N SER A 139 1.36 -3.81 -0.40
CA SER A 139 0.73 -4.80 0.45
C SER A 139 0.83 -4.41 1.94
N SER A 140 1.16 -5.34 2.81
CA SER A 140 1.41 -5.13 4.25
C SER A 140 2.08 -6.38 4.82
N ILE A 141 2.81 -6.23 5.94
CA ILE A 141 3.20 -7.39 6.76
C ILE A 141 2.00 -8.22 7.20
N ALA A 142 0.81 -7.64 7.28
CA ALA A 142 -0.43 -8.36 7.58
C ALA A 142 -0.79 -9.43 6.54
N GLY A 143 -0.29 -9.34 5.31
CA GLY A 143 -0.44 -10.39 4.30
C GLY A 143 0.43 -11.63 4.58
N ALA A 144 1.46 -11.51 5.43
CA ALA A 144 2.33 -12.61 5.83
C ALA A 144 2.12 -13.05 7.28
N LEU A 145 1.80 -12.09 8.17
CA LEU A 145 1.56 -12.35 9.59
C LEU A 145 0.06 -12.37 9.87
N GLY A 146 -0.44 -13.49 10.39
CA GLY A 146 -1.77 -13.52 10.97
C GLY A 146 -1.86 -12.59 12.19
N GLY A 147 -3.05 -12.06 12.46
CA GLY A 147 -3.29 -11.24 13.63
C GLY A 147 -4.78 -11.24 13.99
N ARG A 148 -5.07 -11.24 15.30
CA ARG A 148 -6.46 -11.13 15.78
C ARG A 148 -7.07 -9.82 15.31
N PHE A 149 -8.36 -9.85 15.00
CA PHE A 149 -9.15 -8.67 14.62
C PHE A 149 -8.78 -8.01 13.27
N ARG A 150 -8.03 -8.72 12.41
CA ARG A 150 -7.57 -8.21 11.11
C ARG A 150 -8.02 -9.05 9.91
N ALA A 151 -9.01 -9.93 10.07
CA ALA A 151 -9.31 -10.94 9.06
C ALA A 151 -9.54 -10.33 7.66
N ALA A 152 -10.40 -9.31 7.52
CA ALA A 152 -10.66 -8.69 6.22
C ALA A 152 -9.39 -8.08 5.60
N TYR A 153 -8.67 -7.28 6.38
CA TYR A 153 -7.46 -6.60 5.91
C TYR A 153 -6.34 -7.60 5.59
N ALA A 154 -6.03 -8.52 6.50
CA ALA A 154 -4.96 -9.50 6.30
C ALA A 154 -5.24 -10.40 5.09
N SER A 155 -6.48 -10.89 4.95
CA SER A 155 -6.89 -11.70 3.79
C SER A 155 -6.74 -10.91 2.49
N SER A 156 -7.12 -9.64 2.45
CA SER A 156 -6.97 -8.81 1.25
C SER A 156 -5.50 -8.61 0.86
N LYS A 157 -4.61 -8.42 1.83
CA LYS A 157 -3.18 -8.23 1.57
C LYS A 157 -2.48 -9.54 1.17
N ALA A 158 -2.90 -10.67 1.72
CA ALA A 158 -2.44 -11.98 1.27
C ALA A 158 -2.91 -12.30 -0.16
N ALA A 159 -4.17 -11.95 -0.49
CA ALA A 159 -4.69 -12.09 -1.85
C ALA A 159 -3.94 -11.18 -2.85
N LEU A 160 -3.64 -9.94 -2.47
CA LEU A 160 -2.83 -9.03 -3.27
C LEU A 160 -1.42 -9.58 -3.54
N ASP A 161 -0.79 -10.17 -2.54
CA ASP A 161 0.55 -10.77 -2.69
C ASP A 161 0.54 -11.96 -3.67
N MET A 162 -0.53 -12.76 -3.68
CA MET A 162 -0.68 -13.84 -4.66
C MET A 162 -0.99 -13.30 -6.05
N LEU A 163 -1.84 -12.26 -6.16
CA LEU A 163 -2.12 -11.57 -7.42
C LEU A 163 -0.83 -11.04 -8.08
N VAL A 164 0.06 -10.45 -7.29
CA VAL A 164 1.37 -9.96 -7.75
C VAL A 164 2.22 -11.09 -8.34
N ARG A 165 2.25 -12.26 -7.70
CA ARG A 165 2.99 -13.42 -8.20
C ARG A 165 2.45 -13.92 -9.52
N SER A 166 1.12 -14.06 -9.65
CA SER A 166 0.47 -14.49 -10.88
C SER A 166 0.72 -13.49 -12.02
N ALA A 167 0.55 -12.18 -11.73
CA ALA A 167 0.82 -11.13 -12.70
C ALA A 167 2.29 -11.11 -13.14
N ALA A 168 3.23 -11.34 -12.23
CA ALA A 168 4.65 -11.38 -12.54
C ALA A 168 5.03 -12.51 -13.51
N ASP A 169 4.43 -13.70 -13.31
CA ASP A 169 4.64 -14.85 -14.16
C ASP A 169 4.12 -14.61 -15.60
N GLU A 170 2.90 -14.10 -15.71
CA GLU A 170 2.26 -13.83 -16.99
C GLU A 170 2.87 -12.65 -17.76
N LEU A 171 3.29 -11.58 -17.03
CA LEU A 171 3.74 -10.33 -17.63
C LEU A 171 5.25 -10.28 -17.90
N GLY A 172 6.02 -11.20 -17.33
CA GLY A 172 7.47 -11.26 -17.49
C GLY A 172 7.95 -11.33 -18.94
N GLY A 173 7.21 -12.06 -19.79
CA GLY A 173 7.49 -12.15 -21.24
C GLY A 173 7.41 -10.83 -22.00
N PHE A 174 6.74 -9.82 -21.45
CA PHE A 174 6.68 -8.45 -21.97
C PHE A 174 7.74 -7.51 -21.37
N GLY A 175 8.67 -8.03 -20.56
CA GLY A 175 9.66 -7.20 -19.86
C GLY A 175 9.05 -6.38 -18.70
N ILE A 176 7.85 -6.75 -18.23
CA ILE A 176 7.18 -6.09 -17.12
C ILE A 176 7.49 -6.86 -15.83
N ARG A 177 8.05 -6.17 -14.85
CA ARG A 177 8.29 -6.71 -13.51
C ARG A 177 7.15 -6.31 -12.59
N VAL A 178 6.64 -7.25 -11.79
CA VAL A 178 5.59 -7.00 -10.83
C VAL A 178 6.03 -7.50 -9.47
N ASN A 179 6.08 -6.60 -8.48
CA ASN A 179 6.49 -6.94 -7.11
C ASN A 179 5.54 -6.28 -6.10
N SER A 180 5.53 -6.75 -4.86
CA SER A 180 4.90 -6.03 -3.77
C SER A 180 5.89 -5.64 -2.68
N ILE A 181 5.59 -4.50 -2.03
CA ILE A 181 6.22 -4.10 -0.77
C ILE A 181 5.21 -4.39 0.34
N ARG A 182 5.70 -4.94 1.46
CA ARG A 182 4.96 -5.16 2.71
C ARG A 182 5.48 -4.21 3.78
N PRO A 183 4.91 -2.98 3.89
CA PRO A 183 5.30 -2.07 4.95
C PRO A 183 4.96 -2.65 6.32
N GLY A 184 5.79 -2.34 7.31
CA GLY A 184 5.43 -2.42 8.72
C GLY A 184 4.48 -1.29 9.13
N VAL A 185 4.46 -0.91 10.42
CA VAL A 185 3.76 0.28 10.84
C VAL A 185 4.57 1.51 10.44
N VAL A 186 3.90 2.40 9.70
CA VAL A 186 4.45 3.65 9.18
C VAL A 186 3.60 4.78 9.74
N GLU A 187 4.23 5.88 10.18
CA GLU A 187 3.53 7.05 10.61
C GLU A 187 2.90 7.76 9.41
N SER A 188 1.57 7.88 9.42
CA SER A 188 0.81 8.44 8.31
C SER A 188 -0.56 8.91 8.80
N GLU A 189 -1.29 9.69 8.00
CA GLU A 189 -2.66 10.09 8.32
C GLU A 189 -3.58 8.88 8.59
N ALA A 190 -3.40 7.78 7.88
CA ALA A 190 -4.19 6.56 8.08
C ALA A 190 -3.91 5.89 9.45
N THR A 191 -2.77 6.16 10.05
CA THR A 191 -2.34 5.62 11.36
C THR A 191 -2.37 6.65 12.47
N SER A 192 -2.62 7.95 12.19
CA SER A 192 -2.58 9.06 13.18
C SER A 192 -3.43 8.78 14.42
N MET A 193 -4.67 8.31 14.24
CA MET A 193 -5.56 7.92 15.36
C MET A 193 -4.92 6.87 16.28
N MET A 194 -4.14 5.94 15.73
CA MET A 194 -3.44 4.93 16.53
C MET A 194 -2.28 5.55 17.30
N PHE A 195 -1.55 6.49 16.69
CA PHE A 195 -0.46 7.21 17.36
C PHE A 195 -0.98 8.11 18.47
N GLU A 196 -2.07 8.83 18.24
CA GLU A 196 -2.66 9.78 19.19
C GLU A 196 -3.38 9.11 20.35
N HIS A 197 -4.14 8.04 20.07
CA HIS A 197 -5.06 7.48 21.06
C HIS A 197 -4.68 6.08 21.55
N MET A 198 -3.68 5.43 20.95
CA MET A 198 -3.30 4.05 21.30
C MET A 198 -1.77 3.89 21.43
N PRO A 199 -1.09 4.72 22.25
CA PRO A 199 0.37 4.70 22.34
C PRO A 199 0.92 3.34 22.76
N HIS A 200 0.19 2.59 23.61
CA HIS A 200 0.58 1.24 24.03
C HIS A 200 0.71 0.25 22.85
N ILE A 201 -0.09 0.42 21.79
CA ILE A 201 0.02 -0.39 20.57
C ILE A 201 1.28 -0.01 19.80
N ILE A 202 1.58 1.28 19.70
CA ILE A 202 2.81 1.77 19.07
C ILE A 202 4.04 1.26 19.81
N ASP A 203 4.02 1.26 21.14
CA ASP A 203 5.10 0.71 21.96
C ASP A 203 5.25 -0.79 21.78
N ASP A 204 4.15 -1.54 21.62
CA ASP A 204 4.21 -2.97 21.30
C ASP A 204 4.79 -3.20 19.90
N TYR A 205 4.44 -2.38 18.92
CA TYR A 205 5.07 -2.40 17.59
C TYR A 205 6.58 -2.18 17.71
N LYS A 206 7.02 -1.11 18.38
CA LYS A 206 8.44 -0.78 18.56
C LYS A 206 9.22 -1.92 19.25
N ARG A 207 8.65 -2.54 20.29
CA ARG A 207 9.25 -3.70 20.97
C ARG A 207 9.41 -4.92 20.04
N ASN A 208 8.50 -5.09 19.09
CA ASN A 208 8.54 -6.21 18.14
C ASN A 208 9.34 -5.92 16.87
N MET A 209 9.81 -4.68 16.67
CA MET A 209 10.70 -4.34 15.57
C MET A 209 12.17 -4.32 16.03
N PRO A 210 13.06 -5.10 15.41
CA PRO A 210 14.51 -5.04 15.67
C PRO A 210 15.10 -3.64 15.59
N LEU A 211 14.63 -2.78 14.65
CA LEU A 211 15.10 -1.40 14.54
C LEU A 211 14.51 -0.46 15.60
N GLY A 212 13.54 -0.90 16.42
CA GLY A 212 13.04 -0.19 17.59
C GLY A 212 12.25 1.09 17.32
N ARG A 213 11.90 1.38 16.07
CA ARG A 213 11.12 2.55 15.67
C ARG A 213 10.10 2.22 14.59
N VAL A 214 9.09 3.04 14.45
CA VAL A 214 8.18 3.01 13.30
C VAL A 214 8.88 3.53 12.05
N GLY A 215 8.36 3.16 10.88
CA GLY A 215 8.86 3.64 9.60
C GLY A 215 8.25 4.97 9.20
N GLU A 216 8.86 5.61 8.22
CA GLU A 216 8.40 6.82 7.56
C GLU A 216 7.90 6.48 6.14
N PRO A 217 6.92 7.23 5.58
CA PRO A 217 6.43 7.02 4.22
C PRO A 217 7.53 6.99 3.16
N GLU A 218 8.54 7.82 3.32
CA GLU A 218 9.68 7.97 2.42
C GLU A 218 10.55 6.70 2.37
N GLU A 219 10.67 5.94 3.46
CA GLU A 219 11.41 4.68 3.48
C GLU A 219 10.74 3.60 2.61
N VAL A 220 9.41 3.64 2.54
CA VAL A 220 8.66 2.81 1.58
C VAL A 220 8.88 3.33 0.15
N GLY A 221 8.94 4.66 -0.01
CA GLY A 221 9.25 5.33 -1.27
C GLY A 221 10.63 4.95 -1.82
N ASP A 222 11.65 4.89 -0.99
CA ASP A 222 13.01 4.47 -1.38
C ASP A 222 13.02 3.03 -1.93
N ALA A 223 12.26 2.12 -1.30
CA ALA A 223 12.10 0.76 -1.80
C ALA A 223 11.36 0.71 -3.14
N VAL A 224 10.35 1.57 -3.35
CA VAL A 224 9.67 1.72 -4.63
C VAL A 224 10.63 2.22 -5.71
N VAL A 225 11.43 3.24 -5.44
CA VAL A 225 12.44 3.78 -6.37
C VAL A 225 13.44 2.70 -6.76
N TRP A 226 13.92 1.88 -5.82
CA TRP A 226 14.80 0.75 -6.13
C TRP A 226 14.10 -0.27 -7.03
N LEU A 227 12.85 -0.68 -6.71
CA LEU A 227 12.08 -1.62 -7.54
C LEU A 227 11.74 -1.04 -8.92
N ALA A 228 11.61 0.26 -9.06
CA ALA A 228 11.41 0.94 -10.33
C ALA A 228 12.70 1.10 -11.16
N GLY A 229 13.86 0.94 -10.54
CA GLY A 229 15.17 1.17 -11.11
C GLY A 229 15.78 -0.07 -11.78
N SER A 230 16.93 0.14 -12.43
CA SER A 230 17.73 -0.93 -13.07
C SER A 230 18.40 -1.86 -12.05
N GLY A 231 18.63 -1.40 -10.81
CA GLY A 231 19.21 -2.20 -9.73
C GLY A 231 18.34 -3.39 -9.28
N SER A 232 17.08 -3.44 -9.73
CA SER A 232 16.15 -4.54 -9.48
C SER A 232 15.71 -5.27 -10.77
N SER A 233 16.49 -5.15 -11.87
CA SER A 233 16.14 -5.71 -13.18
C SER A 233 15.91 -7.24 -13.17
N TRP A 234 16.44 -7.96 -12.18
CA TRP A 234 16.26 -9.41 -11.99
C TRP A 234 15.32 -9.76 -10.84
N VAL A 235 14.43 -8.80 -10.44
CA VAL A 235 13.49 -8.97 -9.32
C VAL A 235 12.06 -8.86 -9.85
N THR A 236 11.32 -9.97 -9.85
CA THR A 236 9.89 -10.01 -10.17
C THR A 236 9.19 -11.08 -9.32
N GLY A 237 7.91 -10.93 -9.05
CA GLY A 237 7.10 -11.86 -8.26
C GLY A 237 7.42 -11.87 -6.77
N GLN A 238 8.18 -10.90 -6.27
CA GLN A 238 8.61 -10.87 -4.88
C GLN A 238 7.67 -10.01 -4.01
N ASN A 239 7.55 -10.44 -2.74
CA ASN A 239 6.83 -9.70 -1.70
C ASN A 239 7.86 -9.29 -0.64
N ILE A 240 8.32 -8.04 -0.70
CA ILE A 240 9.47 -7.54 0.06
C ILE A 240 8.99 -6.79 1.30
N ALA A 241 9.41 -7.23 2.49
CA ALA A 241 9.11 -6.53 3.73
C ALA A 241 10.01 -5.28 3.89
N VAL A 242 9.37 -4.15 4.20
CA VAL A 242 10.00 -2.88 4.61
C VAL A 242 9.37 -2.50 5.94
N ASP A 243 9.84 -3.10 7.02
CA ASP A 243 9.09 -3.21 8.26
C ASP A 243 9.93 -3.10 9.54
N GLY A 244 11.17 -2.65 9.43
CA GLY A 244 12.09 -2.59 10.58
C GLY A 244 12.42 -3.95 11.20
N GLY A 245 12.19 -5.04 10.47
CA GLY A 245 12.38 -6.42 10.91
C GLY A 245 11.20 -6.99 11.72
N HIS A 246 10.04 -6.34 11.69
CA HIS A 246 8.87 -6.77 12.47
C HIS A 246 8.44 -8.21 12.13
N THR A 247 8.49 -8.62 10.87
CA THR A 247 8.12 -9.99 10.45
C THR A 247 9.02 -11.09 11.00
N LEU A 248 10.14 -10.75 11.61
CA LEU A 248 10.99 -11.70 12.35
C LEU A 248 10.42 -12.07 13.73
N ARG A 249 9.44 -11.32 14.20
CA ARG A 249 8.82 -11.46 15.52
C ARG A 249 7.31 -11.64 15.40
N ARG A 250 6.56 -11.60 16.52
CA ARG A 250 5.10 -11.71 16.52
C ARG A 250 4.40 -10.42 16.07
N ALA A 251 3.17 -10.56 15.53
CA ALA A 251 2.28 -9.41 15.34
C ALA A 251 1.91 -8.75 16.68
N PRO A 252 1.62 -7.43 16.71
CA PRO A 252 1.18 -6.74 17.92
C PRO A 252 -0.17 -7.25 18.41
N ASP A 253 -0.38 -7.19 19.71
CA ASP A 253 -1.66 -7.53 20.34
C ASP A 253 -2.63 -6.34 20.23
N LEU A 254 -3.70 -6.51 19.46
CA LEU A 254 -4.77 -5.52 19.30
C LEU A 254 -5.92 -5.71 20.30
N GLU A 255 -5.88 -6.75 21.13
CA GLU A 255 -6.97 -7.07 22.08
C GLU A 255 -7.33 -5.88 22.97
N PRO A 256 -6.37 -5.14 23.58
CA PRO A 256 -6.70 -3.99 24.41
C PRO A 256 -7.51 -2.90 23.68
N ALA A 257 -7.16 -2.64 22.42
CA ALA A 257 -7.87 -1.64 21.62
C ALA A 257 -9.28 -2.08 21.22
N ILE A 258 -9.48 -3.37 21.00
CA ILE A 258 -10.80 -3.93 20.68
C ILE A 258 -11.68 -3.97 21.93
N ARG A 259 -11.12 -4.37 23.09
CA ARG A 259 -11.85 -4.32 24.37
C ARG A 259 -12.34 -2.92 24.72
N ALA A 260 -11.56 -1.88 24.45
CA ALA A 260 -11.95 -0.50 24.71
C ALA A 260 -13.18 -0.02 23.90
N ARG A 261 -13.56 -0.74 22.84
CA ARG A 261 -14.70 -0.41 21.96
C ARG A 261 -15.94 -1.25 22.19
N LEU A 262 -15.85 -2.29 23.01
CA LEU A 262 -16.91 -3.25 23.28
C LEU A 262 -17.19 -3.28 24.79
N SER A 263 -18.44 -3.52 25.17
CA SER A 263 -18.76 -3.90 26.54
C SER A 263 -18.18 -5.29 26.84
N ASP A 264 -17.97 -5.61 28.12
CA ASP A 264 -17.46 -6.92 28.52
C ASP A 264 -18.39 -8.07 28.07
N GLU A 265 -19.68 -7.83 28.01
CA GLU A 265 -20.67 -8.80 27.52
C GLU A 265 -20.54 -9.04 26.03
N GLU A 266 -20.39 -7.97 25.23
CA GLU A 266 -20.16 -8.07 23.78
C GLU A 266 -18.83 -8.76 23.49
N TYR A 267 -17.76 -8.36 24.21
CA TYR A 267 -16.46 -8.98 24.04
C TYR A 267 -16.49 -10.48 24.33
N SER A 268 -17.13 -10.89 25.43
CA SER A 268 -17.21 -12.30 25.83
C SER A 268 -17.99 -13.18 24.84
N LYS A 269 -18.96 -12.59 24.12
CA LYS A 269 -19.74 -13.28 23.06
C LYS A 269 -18.95 -13.38 21.74
N LEU A 270 -18.13 -12.39 21.43
CA LEU A 270 -17.49 -12.22 20.12
C LEU A 270 -16.01 -12.66 20.10
N SER A 271 -15.39 -12.72 21.26
CA SER A 271 -13.99 -13.11 21.38
C SER A 271 -13.71 -13.72 22.77
N LYS A 272 -12.80 -14.69 22.83
CA LYS A 272 -12.21 -15.15 24.09
C LYS A 272 -10.75 -14.72 24.13
N PRO A 273 -10.23 -14.38 25.33
CA PRO A 273 -8.79 -14.14 25.48
C PRO A 273 -8.02 -15.33 24.93
N GLY A 274 -6.98 -15.05 24.12
CA GLY A 274 -6.04 -16.10 23.75
C GLY A 274 -5.36 -16.61 25.00
N SER A 275 -5.21 -17.92 25.17
CA SER A 275 -4.25 -18.43 26.13
C SER A 275 -2.88 -17.91 25.71
N GLY A 276 -2.35 -16.93 26.43
CA GLY A 276 -0.97 -16.46 26.25
C GLY A 276 0.02 -17.60 26.48
N PRO A 277 1.30 -17.42 26.11
CA PRO A 277 2.33 -18.46 26.27
C PRO A 277 2.59 -18.88 27.73
N ASN A 278 1.86 -18.33 28.69
CA ASN A 278 1.95 -18.62 30.14
C ASN A 278 0.59 -19.06 30.75
N GLY A 279 -0.36 -19.58 29.97
CA GLY A 279 -1.59 -20.18 30.46
C GLY A 279 -1.58 -21.69 30.32
#